data_10b571b05a746a8cbe48a6e26c2ad025
#
_entry.id   10b571b05a746a8cbe48a6e26c2ad025
#
_cell.length_a   1.000
_cell.length_b   1.000
_cell.length_c   1.000
_cell.angle_alpha   90.00
_cell.angle_beta   90.00
_cell.angle_gamma   90.00
#
_symmetry.space_group_name_H-M   'P 1'
#
loop_
_entity.id
_entity.type
_entity.pdbx_description
1 polymer ?
#
loop_
_entity_poly.entity_id
_entity_poly.type
_entity_poly.pdbx_seq_one_letter_code
_entity_poly.pdbx_strand_id
1 'polypeptide(L)'
;MTATPLKVLVVGLGQMGRSHALAYHSHEGFEIVGLVNRSAPSNLPEDLASYPLRTDYAAALAEFKPDVVSIATHTNTHADYAVAAMAAGAHVFVEKPLAATVADARRVVAAAEEYKRKLVVGYILRHHPSWTTLIEQARKLGGPYVFRMNLNQQSSGAAWDIHRSIMQTTSPIVDCGVHYVDVMCQITDATPVEVRGMGVPLAKGLPEGMYNYGHFQVLFDDGSVGWYEAGWGPMMSETAFFVKDVISANGSVSIVMDQGAASADINAHTQTSRILVHHAGLDADNKPLKADEWLDMHGEPDHQGLCDREQDYLYRAITEDYDLTRHMNDAVASLNICIAADESVRTGQAVKL
;
A
#
# COMPACT_ATOMS: atom_id res chain seq x y z
N MET A 1 21.30 -0.18 -29.03
CA MET A 1 19.92 -0.10 -29.57
C MET A 1 19.05 0.17 -28.37
N THR A 2 18.35 1.30 -28.32
CA THR A 2 17.34 1.55 -27.28
C THR A 2 16.24 0.52 -27.44
N ALA A 3 15.89 -0.21 -26.38
CA ALA A 3 14.78 -1.13 -26.41
C ALA A 3 13.49 -0.36 -26.78
N THR A 4 12.58 -1.01 -27.50
CA THR A 4 11.27 -0.41 -27.80
C THR A 4 10.52 -0.20 -26.50
N PRO A 5 9.96 1.00 -26.22
CA PRO A 5 9.19 1.25 -25.02
C PRO A 5 7.99 0.29 -24.89
N LEU A 6 7.67 -0.11 -23.67
CA LEU A 6 6.49 -0.91 -23.37
C LEU A 6 5.22 -0.05 -23.48
N LYS A 7 4.23 -0.54 -24.22
CA LYS A 7 2.95 0.14 -24.40
C LYS A 7 2.10 0.03 -23.14
N VAL A 8 1.68 1.16 -22.56
CA VAL A 8 0.90 1.21 -21.32
C VAL A 8 -0.50 1.73 -21.58
N LEU A 9 -1.50 1.00 -21.10
CA LEU A 9 -2.89 1.46 -20.97
C LEU A 9 -3.15 1.82 -19.51
N VAL A 10 -3.44 3.09 -19.24
CA VAL A 10 -3.77 3.56 -17.88
C VAL A 10 -5.27 3.57 -17.66
N VAL A 11 -5.76 2.89 -16.62
CA VAL A 11 -7.17 2.66 -16.33
C VAL A 11 -7.53 3.23 -14.97
N GLY A 12 -8.42 4.23 -14.98
CA GLY A 12 -8.76 5.04 -13.81
C GLY A 12 -7.89 6.30 -13.72
N LEU A 13 -8.52 7.47 -13.72
CA LEU A 13 -7.86 8.79 -13.68
C LEU A 13 -8.25 9.57 -12.42
N GLY A 14 -8.41 8.86 -11.32
CA GLY A 14 -8.47 9.42 -9.97
C GLY A 14 -7.13 10.04 -9.58
N GLN A 15 -6.96 10.40 -8.31
CA GLN A 15 -5.70 10.98 -7.82
C GLN A 15 -4.50 10.08 -8.13
N MET A 16 -4.54 8.82 -7.68
CA MET A 16 -3.45 7.86 -7.90
C MET A 16 -3.23 7.56 -9.38
N GLY A 17 -4.31 7.33 -10.14
CA GLY A 17 -4.17 7.04 -11.58
C GLY A 17 -3.53 8.16 -12.39
N ARG A 18 -3.72 9.43 -12.00
CA ARG A 18 -3.01 10.55 -12.61
C ARG A 18 -1.53 10.59 -12.23
N SER A 19 -1.19 10.31 -10.97
CA SER A 19 0.20 10.22 -10.54
C SER A 19 0.95 9.10 -11.26
N HIS A 20 0.34 7.93 -11.41
CA HIS A 20 0.93 6.83 -12.18
C HIS A 20 1.02 7.17 -13.68
N ALA A 21 0.00 7.82 -14.26
CA ALA A 21 0.07 8.24 -15.66
C ALA A 21 1.21 9.24 -15.91
N LEU A 22 1.46 10.18 -14.99
CA LEU A 22 2.60 11.08 -15.07
C LEU A 22 3.94 10.34 -14.94
N ALA A 23 4.03 9.35 -14.06
CA ALA A 23 5.20 8.50 -13.94
C ALA A 23 5.51 7.74 -15.25
N TYR A 24 4.49 7.14 -15.88
CA TYR A 24 4.67 6.52 -17.21
C TYR A 24 5.03 7.53 -18.30
N HIS A 25 4.42 8.72 -18.28
CA HIS A 25 4.73 9.79 -19.25
C HIS A 25 6.18 10.20 -19.19
N SER A 26 6.77 10.28 -18.01
CA SER A 26 8.13 10.72 -17.77
C SER A 26 9.18 9.62 -17.94
N HIS A 27 8.79 8.35 -18.01
CA HIS A 27 9.71 7.22 -18.03
C HIS A 27 10.00 6.75 -19.45
N GLU A 28 11.25 6.84 -19.90
CA GLU A 28 11.68 6.52 -21.29
C GLU A 28 11.38 5.05 -21.72
N GLY A 29 11.23 4.14 -20.79
CA GLY A 29 10.92 2.73 -21.04
C GLY A 29 9.45 2.45 -21.32
N PHE A 30 8.55 3.44 -21.19
CA PHE A 30 7.13 3.29 -21.42
C PHE A 30 6.59 4.25 -22.49
N GLU A 31 5.53 3.83 -23.16
CA GLU A 31 4.73 4.63 -24.10
C GLU A 31 3.25 4.51 -23.71
N ILE A 32 2.61 5.59 -23.25
CA ILE A 32 1.18 5.58 -23.00
C ILE A 32 0.44 5.52 -24.32
N VAL A 33 -0.28 4.41 -24.59
CA VAL A 33 -1.07 4.23 -25.81
C VAL A 33 -2.52 4.65 -25.64
N GLY A 34 -3.01 4.77 -24.39
CA GLY A 34 -4.35 5.24 -24.11
C GLY A 34 -4.62 5.39 -22.62
N LEU A 35 -5.66 6.18 -22.34
CA LEU A 35 -6.20 6.41 -21.02
C LEU A 35 -7.65 5.90 -21.00
N VAL A 36 -8.04 5.26 -19.89
CA VAL A 36 -9.42 4.79 -19.70
C VAL A 36 -10.00 5.41 -18.43
N ASN A 37 -11.15 6.06 -18.57
CA ASN A 37 -11.90 6.54 -17.40
C ASN A 37 -13.40 6.54 -17.69
N ARG A 38 -14.22 6.13 -16.74
CA ARG A 38 -15.69 6.01 -16.93
C ARG A 38 -16.37 7.30 -17.43
N SER A 39 -15.82 8.45 -17.07
CA SER A 39 -16.28 9.77 -17.52
C SER A 39 -15.07 10.66 -17.83
N ALA A 40 -15.27 11.73 -18.59
CA ALA A 40 -14.18 12.70 -18.83
C ALA A 40 -13.69 13.27 -17.50
N PRO A 41 -12.37 13.16 -17.18
CA PRO A 41 -11.84 13.69 -15.95
C PRO A 41 -11.83 15.22 -15.99
N SER A 42 -12.26 15.87 -14.88
CA SER A 42 -12.32 17.33 -14.79
C SER A 42 -10.95 18.01 -14.65
N ASN A 43 -9.95 17.28 -14.17
CA ASN A 43 -8.63 17.82 -13.79
C ASN A 43 -7.51 16.93 -14.37
N LEU A 44 -7.54 16.68 -15.68
CA LEU A 44 -6.46 15.94 -16.33
C LEU A 44 -5.23 16.88 -16.47
N PRO A 45 -4.03 16.47 -16.03
CA PRO A 45 -2.80 17.21 -16.28
C PRO A 45 -2.60 17.50 -17.77
N GLU A 46 -2.03 18.66 -18.10
CA GLU A 46 -1.82 19.10 -19.48
C GLU A 46 -0.95 18.07 -20.26
N ASP A 47 0.07 17.52 -19.63
CA ASP A 47 0.97 16.51 -20.19
C ASP A 47 0.22 15.23 -20.63
N LEU A 48 -0.92 14.96 -20.04
CA LEU A 48 -1.75 13.77 -20.35
C LEU A 48 -2.86 14.06 -21.37
N ALA A 49 -3.11 15.32 -21.68
CA ALA A 49 -4.25 15.73 -22.50
C ALA A 49 -4.19 15.25 -23.97
N SER A 50 -3.00 14.94 -24.46
CA SER A 50 -2.78 14.47 -25.85
C SER A 50 -3.07 12.98 -26.06
N TYR A 51 -3.15 12.18 -24.99
CA TYR A 51 -3.37 10.76 -25.10
C TYR A 51 -4.83 10.40 -25.40
N PRO A 52 -5.08 9.35 -26.22
CA PRO A 52 -6.43 8.89 -26.54
C PRO A 52 -7.18 8.50 -25.25
N LEU A 53 -8.34 9.10 -25.01
CA LEU A 53 -9.22 8.76 -23.88
C LEU A 53 -10.35 7.85 -24.36
N ARG A 54 -10.61 6.77 -23.59
CA ARG A 54 -11.71 5.82 -23.81
C ARG A 54 -12.54 5.69 -22.54
N THR A 55 -13.80 5.29 -22.68
CA THR A 55 -14.69 5.06 -21.54
C THR A 55 -14.98 3.58 -21.28
N ASP A 56 -14.67 2.72 -22.25
CA ASP A 56 -14.85 1.27 -22.17
C ASP A 56 -13.49 0.59 -22.10
N TYR A 57 -13.24 -0.12 -21.00
CA TYR A 57 -11.98 -0.79 -20.75
C TYR A 57 -11.75 -1.97 -21.72
N ALA A 58 -12.77 -2.80 -21.96
CA ALA A 58 -12.63 -3.98 -22.81
C ALA A 58 -12.36 -3.59 -24.26
N ALA A 59 -13.04 -2.56 -24.76
CA ALA A 59 -12.79 -2.02 -26.10
C ALA A 59 -11.39 -1.42 -26.20
N ALA A 60 -10.94 -0.65 -25.20
CA ALA A 60 -9.61 -0.06 -25.18
C ALA A 60 -8.51 -1.13 -25.12
N LEU A 61 -8.68 -2.18 -24.32
CA LEU A 61 -7.74 -3.29 -24.23
C LEU A 61 -7.58 -4.00 -25.59
N ALA A 62 -8.69 -4.25 -26.29
CA ALA A 62 -8.69 -4.86 -27.60
C ALA A 62 -8.10 -3.95 -28.71
N GLU A 63 -8.35 -2.64 -28.65
CA GLU A 63 -7.87 -1.63 -29.58
C GLU A 63 -6.36 -1.43 -29.48
N PHE A 64 -5.87 -1.15 -28.27
CA PHE A 64 -4.48 -0.72 -28.04
C PHE A 64 -3.50 -1.88 -27.88
N LYS A 65 -3.97 -3.06 -27.50
CA LYS A 65 -3.12 -4.26 -27.25
C LYS A 65 -1.86 -3.89 -26.46
N PRO A 66 -2.00 -3.37 -25.24
CA PRO A 66 -0.88 -2.89 -24.45
C PRO A 66 0.01 -4.04 -23.95
N ASP A 67 1.28 -3.74 -23.70
CA ASP A 67 2.21 -4.63 -23.00
C ASP A 67 1.99 -4.58 -21.48
N VAL A 68 1.48 -3.45 -20.98
CA VAL A 68 1.20 -3.19 -19.58
C VAL A 68 -0.15 -2.52 -19.39
N VAL A 69 -0.92 -2.94 -18.39
CA VAL A 69 -2.12 -2.25 -17.92
C VAL A 69 -1.91 -1.77 -16.51
N SER A 70 -2.08 -0.46 -16.29
CA SER A 70 -2.05 0.18 -14.98
C SER A 70 -3.46 0.43 -14.49
N ILE A 71 -3.87 -0.18 -13.37
CA ILE A 71 -5.23 -0.16 -12.85
C ILE A 71 -5.27 0.65 -11.55
N ALA A 72 -5.93 1.81 -11.58
CA ALA A 72 -6.14 2.70 -10.45
C ALA A 72 -7.61 3.13 -10.34
N THR A 73 -8.49 2.15 -10.35
CA THR A 73 -9.94 2.28 -10.30
C THR A 73 -10.50 2.06 -8.88
N HIS A 74 -11.79 1.88 -8.72
CA HIS A 74 -12.35 1.38 -7.47
C HIS A 74 -11.99 -0.10 -7.26
N THR A 75 -11.68 -0.48 -6.03
CA THR A 75 -11.18 -1.81 -5.64
C THR A 75 -12.04 -2.98 -6.17
N ASN A 76 -13.35 -2.80 -6.26
CA ASN A 76 -14.27 -3.82 -6.77
C ASN A 76 -14.09 -4.19 -8.24
N THR A 77 -13.34 -3.41 -9.00
CA THR A 77 -13.03 -3.69 -10.42
C THR A 77 -11.60 -4.21 -10.64
N HIS A 78 -10.75 -4.13 -9.63
CA HIS A 78 -9.33 -4.49 -9.75
C HIS A 78 -9.14 -5.90 -10.27
N ALA A 79 -9.81 -6.88 -9.66
CA ALA A 79 -9.62 -8.29 -10.00
C ALA A 79 -10.05 -8.62 -11.43
N ASP A 80 -11.21 -8.17 -11.87
CA ASP A 80 -11.73 -8.45 -13.21
C ASP A 80 -10.86 -7.79 -14.28
N TYR A 81 -10.44 -6.54 -14.03
CA TYR A 81 -9.58 -5.82 -14.97
C TYR A 81 -8.17 -6.43 -15.04
N ALA A 82 -7.59 -6.81 -13.91
CA ALA A 82 -6.28 -7.44 -13.88
C ALA A 82 -6.27 -8.81 -14.61
N VAL A 83 -7.27 -9.65 -14.34
CA VAL A 83 -7.40 -10.94 -15.03
C VAL A 83 -7.59 -10.76 -16.53
N ALA A 84 -8.47 -9.83 -16.96
CA ALA A 84 -8.68 -9.55 -18.38
C ALA A 84 -7.42 -9.03 -19.07
N ALA A 85 -6.65 -8.15 -18.41
CA ALA A 85 -5.37 -7.66 -18.93
C ALA A 85 -4.37 -8.80 -19.15
N MET A 86 -4.19 -9.66 -18.13
CA MET A 86 -3.24 -10.78 -18.23
C MET A 86 -3.66 -11.82 -19.27
N ALA A 87 -4.95 -12.12 -19.38
CA ALA A 87 -5.50 -12.97 -20.43
C ALA A 87 -5.28 -12.40 -21.84
N ALA A 88 -5.26 -11.06 -21.98
CA ALA A 88 -4.92 -10.38 -23.23
C ALA A 88 -3.40 -10.29 -23.50
N GLY A 89 -2.57 -10.77 -22.58
CA GLY A 89 -1.12 -10.83 -22.71
C GLY A 89 -0.36 -9.66 -22.08
N ALA A 90 -1.04 -8.75 -21.35
CA ALA A 90 -0.40 -7.62 -20.70
C ALA A 90 0.13 -7.98 -19.29
N HIS A 91 1.23 -7.35 -18.88
CA HIS A 91 1.65 -7.26 -17.50
C HIS A 91 0.75 -6.27 -16.74
N VAL A 92 0.67 -6.37 -15.43
CA VAL A 92 -0.28 -5.57 -14.64
C VAL A 92 0.41 -4.84 -13.50
N PHE A 93 0.16 -3.54 -13.41
CA PHE A 93 0.23 -2.78 -12.18
C PHE A 93 -1.20 -2.56 -11.68
N VAL A 94 -1.47 -2.81 -10.41
CA VAL A 94 -2.78 -2.56 -9.82
C VAL A 94 -2.63 -1.85 -8.47
N GLU A 95 -3.42 -0.80 -8.28
CA GLU A 95 -3.48 -0.11 -6.99
C GLU A 95 -3.96 -1.04 -5.87
N LYS A 96 -3.52 -0.67 -4.66
CA LYS A 96 -3.98 -1.36 -3.44
C LYS A 96 -5.43 -0.95 -3.08
N PRO A 97 -6.15 -1.81 -2.38
CA PRO A 97 -5.87 -3.24 -2.15
C PRO A 97 -5.99 -4.04 -3.45
N LEU A 98 -5.28 -5.15 -3.55
CA LEU A 98 -5.25 -5.98 -4.76
C LEU A 98 -6.65 -6.35 -5.28
N ALA A 99 -7.58 -6.60 -4.39
CA ALA A 99 -8.98 -6.93 -4.70
C ALA A 99 -9.89 -6.59 -3.51
N ALA A 100 -11.22 -6.68 -3.74
CA ALA A 100 -12.21 -6.48 -2.69
C ALA A 100 -12.35 -7.70 -1.74
N THR A 101 -11.97 -8.89 -2.21
CA THR A 101 -12.03 -10.14 -1.43
C THR A 101 -10.74 -10.93 -1.55
N VAL A 102 -10.45 -11.77 -0.56
CA VAL A 102 -9.30 -12.69 -0.59
C VAL A 102 -9.41 -13.70 -1.73
N ALA A 103 -10.63 -14.17 -2.03
CA ALA A 103 -10.87 -15.08 -3.15
C ALA A 103 -10.51 -14.44 -4.49
N ASP A 104 -10.90 -13.19 -4.70
CA ASP A 104 -10.55 -12.43 -5.89
C ASP A 104 -9.04 -12.13 -5.96
N ALA A 105 -8.40 -11.81 -4.84
CA ALA A 105 -6.94 -11.61 -4.81
C ALA A 105 -6.19 -12.89 -5.23
N ARG A 106 -6.61 -14.05 -4.73
CA ARG A 106 -6.05 -15.35 -5.15
C ARG A 106 -6.31 -15.64 -6.63
N ARG A 107 -7.49 -15.27 -7.16
CA ARG A 107 -7.82 -15.40 -8.59
C ARG A 107 -6.88 -14.56 -9.46
N VAL A 108 -6.55 -13.33 -9.03
CA VAL A 108 -5.60 -12.46 -9.74
C VAL A 108 -4.20 -13.04 -9.74
N VAL A 109 -3.72 -13.54 -8.59
CA VAL A 109 -2.40 -14.19 -8.49
C VAL A 109 -2.35 -15.45 -9.37
N ALA A 110 -3.36 -16.31 -9.32
CA ALA A 110 -3.43 -17.49 -10.19
C ALA A 110 -3.41 -17.13 -11.68
N ALA A 111 -4.08 -16.05 -12.08
CA ALA A 111 -4.03 -15.57 -13.46
C ALA A 111 -2.62 -15.06 -13.85
N ALA A 112 -1.90 -14.38 -12.94
CA ALA A 112 -0.53 -13.96 -13.19
C ALA A 112 0.41 -15.15 -13.45
N GLU A 113 0.24 -16.23 -12.68
CA GLU A 113 0.98 -17.50 -12.86
C GLU A 113 0.58 -18.20 -14.16
N GLU A 114 -0.72 -18.37 -14.43
CA GLU A 114 -1.26 -19.05 -15.60
C GLU A 114 -0.81 -18.38 -16.92
N TYR A 115 -0.97 -17.06 -17.00
CA TYR A 115 -0.61 -16.29 -18.19
C TYR A 115 0.87 -15.87 -18.23
N LYS A 116 1.65 -16.20 -17.19
CA LYS A 116 3.06 -15.83 -17.03
C LYS A 116 3.27 -14.33 -17.23
N ARG A 117 2.49 -13.52 -16.52
CA ARG A 117 2.58 -12.07 -16.55
C ARG A 117 3.06 -11.54 -15.19
N LYS A 118 3.84 -10.48 -15.23
CA LYS A 118 4.24 -9.78 -14.00
C LYS A 118 3.03 -9.04 -13.44
N LEU A 119 2.83 -9.17 -12.13
CA LEU A 119 1.80 -8.49 -11.35
C LEU A 119 2.49 -7.71 -10.23
N VAL A 120 2.40 -6.38 -10.28
CA VAL A 120 2.88 -5.49 -9.22
C VAL A 120 1.68 -4.79 -8.60
N VAL A 121 1.59 -4.84 -7.27
CA VAL A 121 0.56 -4.15 -6.49
C VAL A 121 1.15 -2.86 -5.93
N GLY A 122 0.41 -1.76 -5.99
CA GLY A 122 0.81 -0.41 -5.62
C GLY A 122 1.04 -0.23 -4.11
N TYR A 123 2.00 -0.94 -3.56
CA TYR A 123 2.47 -0.77 -2.18
C TYR A 123 3.60 0.25 -2.12
N ILE A 124 3.25 1.51 -2.19
CA ILE A 124 4.18 2.64 -2.27
C ILE A 124 5.27 2.62 -1.19
N LEU A 125 4.98 2.07 0.01
CA LEU A 125 5.95 1.95 1.09
C LEU A 125 7.12 1.00 0.76
N ARG A 126 6.95 0.08 -0.19
CA ARG A 126 8.04 -0.79 -0.68
C ARG A 126 9.14 -0.03 -1.41
N HIS A 127 8.83 1.17 -1.88
CA HIS A 127 9.72 2.04 -2.65
C HIS A 127 10.19 3.28 -1.87
N HIS A 128 9.72 3.40 -0.63
CA HIS A 128 10.00 4.53 0.24
C HIS A 128 11.29 4.26 1.05
N PRO A 129 12.32 5.14 0.99
CA PRO A 129 13.63 4.89 1.61
C PRO A 129 13.57 4.59 3.10
N SER A 130 12.80 5.36 3.87
CA SER A 130 12.68 5.10 5.31
C SER A 130 12.04 3.75 5.63
N TRP A 131 11.04 3.34 4.84
CA TRP A 131 10.39 2.05 5.07
C TRP A 131 11.27 0.88 4.69
N THR A 132 12.01 0.97 3.58
CA THR A 132 13.01 -0.06 3.22
C THR A 132 14.11 -0.15 4.26
N THR A 133 14.58 0.98 4.78
CA THR A 133 15.57 1.03 5.86
C THR A 133 15.02 0.45 7.17
N LEU A 134 13.76 0.80 7.55
CA LEU A 134 13.11 0.21 8.73
C LEU A 134 13.04 -1.32 8.62
N ILE A 135 12.61 -1.84 7.46
CA ILE A 135 12.53 -3.29 7.20
C ILE A 135 13.91 -3.94 7.33
N GLU A 136 14.94 -3.37 6.72
CA GLU A 136 16.30 -3.90 6.79
C GLU A 136 16.86 -3.91 8.22
N GLN A 137 16.67 -2.83 8.98
CA GLN A 137 17.16 -2.75 10.34
C GLN A 137 16.37 -3.69 11.29
N ALA A 138 15.05 -3.78 11.13
CA ALA A 138 14.25 -4.72 11.89
C ALA A 138 14.69 -6.18 11.66
N ARG A 139 14.94 -6.57 10.40
CA ARG A 139 15.45 -7.91 10.06
C ARG A 139 16.83 -8.18 10.68
N LYS A 140 17.71 -7.18 10.77
CA LYS A 140 19.02 -7.32 11.45
C LYS A 140 18.90 -7.55 12.94
N LEU A 141 17.88 -6.97 13.58
CA LEU A 141 17.57 -7.22 14.99
C LEU A 141 17.06 -8.65 15.23
N GLY A 142 16.33 -9.21 14.24
CA GLY A 142 15.73 -10.54 14.34
C GLY A 142 14.47 -10.61 15.18
N GLY A 143 13.61 -11.61 14.89
CA GLY A 143 12.34 -11.84 15.59
C GLY A 143 12.46 -12.69 16.88
N PRO A 144 11.33 -12.99 17.54
CA PRO A 144 10.00 -12.53 17.18
C PRO A 144 9.81 -11.02 17.38
N TYR A 145 8.83 -10.44 16.67
CA TYR A 145 8.62 -9.00 16.61
C TYR A 145 7.33 -8.55 17.28
N VAL A 146 7.35 -7.31 17.80
CA VAL A 146 6.14 -6.54 18.11
C VAL A 146 6.09 -5.37 17.13
N PHE A 147 5.10 -5.39 16.24
CA PHE A 147 4.84 -4.30 15.30
C PHE A 147 3.83 -3.32 15.92
N ARG A 148 4.14 -2.04 15.93
CA ARG A 148 3.24 -0.97 16.36
C ARG A 148 3.16 0.07 15.26
N MET A 149 2.03 0.10 14.57
CA MET A 149 1.85 0.99 13.42
C MET A 149 0.45 1.60 13.43
N ASN A 150 0.33 2.84 12.97
CA ASN A 150 -0.97 3.48 12.80
C ASN A 150 -0.98 4.46 11.63
N LEU A 151 -2.17 4.83 11.20
CA LEU A 151 -2.42 5.99 10.36
C LEU A 151 -3.76 6.62 10.75
N ASN A 152 -3.71 7.61 11.63
CA ASN A 152 -4.87 8.42 11.99
C ASN A 152 -4.81 9.74 11.23
N GLN A 153 -5.82 10.01 10.41
CA GLN A 153 -5.85 11.20 9.55
C GLN A 153 -6.98 12.14 9.99
N GLN A 154 -6.61 13.31 10.51
CA GLN A 154 -7.56 14.38 10.73
C GLN A 154 -7.93 14.97 9.36
N SER A 155 -9.13 14.70 8.90
CA SER A 155 -9.60 15.14 7.59
C SER A 155 -10.84 16.03 7.69
N SER A 156 -10.89 17.06 6.85
CA SER A 156 -12.00 18.01 6.76
C SER A 156 -12.22 18.43 5.31
N GLY A 157 -13.36 19.07 5.02
CA GLY A 157 -13.71 19.52 3.66
C GLY A 157 -13.61 18.39 2.63
N ALA A 158 -12.98 18.65 1.50
CA ALA A 158 -12.84 17.71 0.38
C ALA A 158 -12.14 16.39 0.78
N ALA A 159 -11.13 16.44 1.65
CA ALA A 159 -10.46 15.23 2.15
C ALA A 159 -11.42 14.35 2.96
N TRP A 160 -12.28 14.95 3.77
CA TRP A 160 -13.30 14.21 4.49
C TRP A 160 -14.37 13.62 3.57
N ASP A 161 -14.77 14.33 2.52
CA ASP A 161 -15.73 13.83 1.53
C ASP A 161 -15.15 12.63 0.77
N ILE A 162 -13.85 12.64 0.46
CA ILE A 162 -13.15 11.49 -0.14
C ILE A 162 -13.19 10.28 0.83
N HIS A 163 -12.82 10.46 2.10
CA HIS A 163 -12.86 9.39 3.10
C HIS A 163 -14.27 8.83 3.28
N ARG A 164 -15.29 9.69 3.32
CA ARG A 164 -16.70 9.25 3.39
C ARG A 164 -17.14 8.46 2.16
N SER A 165 -16.63 8.82 0.99
CA SER A 165 -16.89 8.08 -0.25
C SER A 165 -16.26 6.69 -0.22
N ILE A 166 -14.99 6.58 0.24
CA ILE A 166 -14.31 5.29 0.40
C ILE A 166 -15.05 4.40 1.41
N MET A 167 -15.46 4.97 2.54
CA MET A 167 -16.20 4.25 3.59
C MET A 167 -17.61 3.79 3.18
N GLN A 168 -18.07 4.08 1.97
CA GLN A 168 -19.28 3.41 1.46
C GLN A 168 -19.06 1.91 1.25
N THR A 169 -17.82 1.46 1.06
CA THR A 169 -17.49 0.08 0.72
C THR A 169 -16.25 -0.48 1.45
N THR A 170 -15.35 0.38 1.94
CA THR A 170 -14.03 -0.03 2.44
C THR A 170 -13.71 0.70 3.74
N SER A 171 -13.33 -0.04 4.77
CA SER A 171 -12.95 0.53 6.07
C SER A 171 -11.56 1.20 6.03
N PRO A 172 -11.25 2.11 6.96
CA PRO A 172 -9.90 2.64 7.12
C PRO A 172 -8.84 1.55 7.37
N ILE A 173 -9.21 0.47 8.06
CA ILE A 173 -8.31 -0.67 8.28
C ILE A 173 -7.95 -1.34 6.96
N VAL A 174 -8.92 -1.60 6.08
CA VAL A 174 -8.63 -2.26 4.79
C VAL A 174 -7.91 -1.30 3.85
N ASP A 175 -8.36 -0.07 3.71
CA ASP A 175 -7.77 0.87 2.74
C ASP A 175 -6.31 1.23 3.07
N CYS A 176 -6.05 1.61 4.32
CA CYS A 176 -4.70 2.01 4.76
C CYS A 176 -3.88 0.85 5.32
N GLY A 177 -4.54 -0.06 6.05
CA GLY A 177 -3.86 -1.13 6.79
C GLY A 177 -3.09 -2.09 5.91
N VAL A 178 -3.54 -2.34 4.69
CA VAL A 178 -2.84 -3.24 3.75
C VAL A 178 -1.40 -2.81 3.51
N HIS A 179 -1.07 -1.52 3.51
CA HIS A 179 0.29 -1.01 3.39
C HIS A 179 1.17 -1.42 4.57
N TYR A 180 0.66 -1.26 5.79
CA TYR A 180 1.43 -1.49 7.03
C TYR A 180 1.53 -2.98 7.33
N VAL A 181 0.48 -3.74 7.02
CA VAL A 181 0.52 -5.20 7.11
C VAL A 181 1.47 -5.79 6.07
N ASP A 182 1.53 -5.22 4.87
CA ASP A 182 2.53 -5.58 3.87
C ASP A 182 3.97 -5.37 4.39
N VAL A 183 4.23 -4.28 5.13
CA VAL A 183 5.51 -4.06 5.82
C VAL A 183 5.77 -5.14 6.88
N MET A 184 4.76 -5.52 7.67
CA MET A 184 4.91 -6.63 8.63
C MET A 184 5.26 -7.93 7.91
N CYS A 185 4.56 -8.27 6.81
CA CYS A 185 4.86 -9.46 5.99
C CYS A 185 6.27 -9.42 5.37
N GLN A 186 6.76 -8.24 5.01
CA GLN A 186 8.13 -8.10 4.52
C GLN A 186 9.17 -8.31 5.61
N ILE A 187 8.89 -7.99 6.87
CA ILE A 187 9.85 -8.12 7.98
C ILE A 187 9.89 -9.55 8.51
N THR A 188 8.74 -10.19 8.72
CA THR A 188 8.68 -11.57 9.20
C THR A 188 8.44 -12.56 8.07
N ASP A 189 9.00 -13.76 8.22
CA ASP A 189 8.68 -14.90 7.34
C ASP A 189 7.60 -15.81 7.97
N ALA A 190 7.02 -15.39 9.12
CA ALA A 190 6.03 -16.14 9.87
C ALA A 190 4.62 -16.05 9.25
N THR A 191 3.81 -17.07 9.52
CA THR A 191 2.43 -17.16 9.02
C THR A 191 1.48 -16.47 10.01
N PRO A 192 0.57 -15.60 9.57
CA PRO A 192 -0.46 -15.05 10.45
C PRO A 192 -1.48 -16.13 10.81
N VAL A 193 -1.87 -16.22 12.10
CA VAL A 193 -2.74 -17.31 12.59
C VAL A 193 -4.04 -16.83 13.21
N GLU A 194 -4.09 -15.62 13.73
CA GLU A 194 -5.29 -15.05 14.36
C GLU A 194 -5.30 -13.53 14.27
N VAL A 195 -6.48 -12.96 14.03
CA VAL A 195 -6.71 -11.51 14.05
C VAL A 195 -7.85 -11.17 15.01
N ARG A 196 -7.69 -10.08 15.79
CA ARG A 196 -8.75 -9.51 16.62
C ARG A 196 -8.84 -8.00 16.41
N GLY A 197 -9.98 -7.55 15.88
CA GLY A 197 -10.26 -6.14 15.58
C GLY A 197 -11.32 -5.54 16.49
N MET A 198 -11.24 -4.21 16.67
CA MET A 198 -12.26 -3.37 17.28
C MET A 198 -12.45 -2.13 16.47
N GLY A 199 -13.70 -1.67 16.32
CA GLY A 199 -14.02 -0.48 15.54
C GLY A 199 -15.14 0.32 16.17
N VAL A 200 -15.13 1.65 15.97
CA VAL A 200 -16.12 2.58 16.50
C VAL A 200 -16.58 3.56 15.43
N PRO A 201 -17.88 3.70 15.16
CA PRO A 201 -18.43 4.70 14.26
C PRO A 201 -18.55 6.06 14.97
N LEU A 202 -17.47 6.82 15.03
CA LEU A 202 -17.45 8.17 15.65
C LEU A 202 -18.16 9.21 14.78
N ALA A 203 -18.21 9.00 13.46
CA ALA A 203 -18.88 9.88 12.52
C ALA A 203 -20.34 9.46 12.28
N LYS A 204 -21.23 10.45 12.07
CA LYS A 204 -22.61 10.20 11.67
C LYS A 204 -22.74 9.92 10.16
N GLY A 205 -23.76 9.14 9.79
CA GLY A 205 -24.09 8.89 8.38
C GLY A 205 -23.17 7.89 7.67
N LEU A 206 -22.45 7.08 8.42
CA LEU A 206 -21.73 5.93 7.88
C LEU A 206 -22.72 4.79 7.54
N PRO A 207 -22.41 3.92 6.56
CA PRO A 207 -23.18 2.70 6.33
C PRO A 207 -23.26 1.83 7.57
N GLU A 208 -24.29 0.98 7.66
CA GLU A 208 -24.45 0.02 8.74
C GLU A 208 -23.22 -0.91 8.81
N GLY A 209 -22.69 -1.10 10.02
CA GLY A 209 -21.50 -1.92 10.26
C GLY A 209 -20.17 -1.27 9.87
N MET A 210 -20.18 -0.09 9.26
CA MET A 210 -18.97 0.67 8.95
C MET A 210 -18.52 1.50 10.15
N TYR A 211 -17.21 1.71 10.25
CA TYR A 211 -16.57 2.53 11.29
C TYR A 211 -15.53 3.45 10.65
N ASN A 212 -15.26 4.58 11.30
CA ASN A 212 -14.21 5.51 10.86
C ASN A 212 -13.00 5.56 11.82
N TYR A 213 -13.04 4.76 12.88
CA TYR A 213 -11.91 4.47 13.76
C TYR A 213 -11.89 2.99 14.08
N GLY A 214 -10.74 2.35 13.93
CA GLY A 214 -10.56 0.95 14.31
C GLY A 214 -9.10 0.60 14.53
N HIS A 215 -8.88 -0.48 15.27
CA HIS A 215 -7.58 -1.10 15.43
C HIS A 215 -7.71 -2.61 15.45
N PHE A 216 -6.61 -3.30 15.18
CA PHE A 216 -6.55 -4.75 15.32
C PHE A 216 -5.20 -5.21 15.83
N GLN A 217 -5.19 -6.45 16.31
CA GLN A 217 -3.99 -7.22 16.58
C GLN A 217 -3.97 -8.45 15.68
N VAL A 218 -2.79 -8.79 15.16
CA VAL A 218 -2.52 -10.04 14.44
C VAL A 218 -1.46 -10.82 15.18
N LEU A 219 -1.67 -12.12 15.32
CA LEU A 219 -0.72 -13.07 15.90
C LEU A 219 -0.13 -13.92 14.78
N PHE A 220 1.19 -14.11 14.81
CA PHE A 220 1.93 -14.97 13.89
C PHE A 220 2.40 -16.25 14.60
N ASP A 221 2.70 -17.31 13.83
CA ASP A 221 3.06 -18.63 14.34
C ASP A 221 4.44 -18.69 15.03
N ASP A 222 5.31 -17.68 14.78
CA ASP A 222 6.59 -17.50 15.48
C ASP A 222 6.48 -16.74 16.80
N GLY A 223 5.26 -16.33 17.20
CA GLY A 223 4.98 -15.51 18.38
C GLY A 223 5.08 -14.01 18.14
N SER A 224 5.37 -13.56 16.93
CA SER A 224 5.29 -12.13 16.57
C SER A 224 3.85 -11.61 16.69
N VAL A 225 3.71 -10.35 17.10
CA VAL A 225 2.41 -9.67 17.27
C VAL A 225 2.42 -8.35 16.53
N GLY A 226 1.43 -8.16 15.63
CA GLY A 226 1.19 -6.88 14.99
C GLY A 226 0.04 -6.12 15.64
N TRP A 227 0.22 -4.82 15.83
CA TRP A 227 -0.85 -3.88 16.16
C TRP A 227 -0.91 -2.81 15.09
N TYR A 228 -2.11 -2.58 14.57
CA TYR A 228 -2.38 -1.51 13.61
C TYR A 228 -3.65 -0.76 13.98
N GLU A 229 -3.63 0.57 13.80
CA GLU A 229 -4.73 1.48 14.07
C GLU A 229 -4.94 2.43 12.88
N ALA A 230 -6.19 2.65 12.52
CA ALA A 230 -6.59 3.61 11.50
C ALA A 230 -7.80 4.41 11.94
N GLY A 231 -7.77 5.72 11.69
CA GLY A 231 -8.88 6.60 11.97
C GLY A 231 -8.98 7.75 10.96
N TRP A 232 -10.20 8.03 10.49
CA TRP A 232 -10.48 9.11 9.56
C TRP A 232 -11.53 10.06 10.08
N GLY A 233 -11.30 11.33 9.91
CA GLY A 233 -12.32 12.35 10.15
C GLY A 233 -11.85 13.56 10.95
N PRO A 234 -12.72 14.58 11.10
CA PRO A 234 -12.36 15.81 11.80
C PRO A 234 -12.14 15.62 13.30
N MET A 235 -12.52 14.45 13.86
CA MET A 235 -12.33 14.11 15.27
C MET A 235 -10.97 13.46 15.57
N MET A 236 -10.16 13.13 14.56
CA MET A 236 -8.85 12.53 14.80
C MET A 236 -7.86 13.55 15.37
N SER A 237 -6.96 13.07 16.22
CA SER A 237 -5.93 13.90 16.85
C SER A 237 -4.70 14.02 15.99
N GLU A 238 -4.16 15.22 15.82
CA GLU A 238 -2.86 15.48 15.20
C GLU A 238 -1.67 15.24 16.14
N THR A 239 -1.92 14.92 17.42
CA THR A 239 -0.84 14.81 18.40
C THR A 239 -0.14 13.46 18.37
N ALA A 240 -0.88 12.38 18.10
CA ALA A 240 -0.37 11.01 18.15
C ALA A 240 -0.82 10.20 16.93
N PHE A 241 -0.85 10.85 15.77
CA PHE A 241 -1.31 10.23 14.54
C PHE A 241 -0.29 9.28 13.91
N PHE A 242 0.95 9.27 14.43
CA PHE A 242 2.06 8.55 13.82
C PHE A 242 2.82 7.71 14.84
N VAL A 243 2.70 6.39 14.75
CA VAL A 243 3.53 5.41 15.44
C VAL A 243 4.00 4.37 14.42
N LYS A 244 5.30 4.20 14.28
CA LYS A 244 5.94 3.28 13.33
C LYS A 244 7.13 2.63 14.00
N ASP A 245 6.86 1.63 14.84
CA ASP A 245 7.85 0.90 15.62
C ASP A 245 7.87 -0.58 15.27
N VAL A 246 9.05 -1.15 15.24
CA VAL A 246 9.29 -2.60 15.27
C VAL A 246 10.20 -2.91 16.43
N ILE A 247 9.74 -3.73 17.37
CA ILE A 247 10.44 -4.09 18.59
C ILE A 247 10.78 -5.57 18.56
N SER A 248 11.95 -5.96 19.05
CA SER A 248 12.37 -7.34 19.25
C SER A 248 13.15 -7.48 20.56
N ALA A 249 13.57 -8.71 20.88
CA ALA A 249 14.41 -8.95 22.04
C ALA A 249 15.78 -8.23 21.98
N ASN A 250 16.27 -7.90 20.78
CA ASN A 250 17.57 -7.29 20.57
C ASN A 250 17.54 -5.77 20.44
N GLY A 251 16.34 -5.15 20.46
CA GLY A 251 16.18 -3.71 20.36
C GLY A 251 14.93 -3.30 19.59
N SER A 252 14.93 -2.08 19.07
CA SER A 252 13.80 -1.58 18.28
C SER A 252 14.26 -0.67 17.15
N VAL A 253 13.42 -0.55 16.12
CA VAL A 253 13.57 0.41 15.02
C VAL A 253 12.31 1.25 14.93
N SER A 254 12.48 2.56 14.93
CA SER A 254 11.36 3.52 14.89
C SER A 254 11.57 4.55 13.81
N ILE A 255 10.52 4.80 13.01
CA ILE A 255 10.49 6.00 12.15
C ILE A 255 10.09 7.19 13.01
N VAL A 256 10.88 8.26 12.97
CA VAL A 256 10.65 9.49 13.72
C VAL A 256 10.27 10.61 12.76
N MET A 257 9.06 11.15 12.93
CA MET A 257 8.58 12.29 12.14
C MET A 257 9.05 13.62 12.70
N ASP A 258 9.13 14.62 11.82
CA ASP A 258 9.33 16.01 12.21
C ASP A 258 8.11 16.57 12.93
N GLN A 259 8.36 17.51 13.85
CA GLN A 259 7.29 18.21 14.53
C GLN A 259 6.53 19.10 13.52
N GLY A 260 5.20 19.05 13.58
CA GLY A 260 4.33 19.88 12.75
C GLY A 260 3.88 19.24 11.43
N ALA A 261 4.17 17.97 11.19
CA ALA A 261 3.59 17.24 10.06
C ALA A 261 2.06 17.14 10.22
N ALA A 262 1.33 17.36 9.11
CA ALA A 262 -0.14 17.27 9.09
C ALA A 262 -0.58 15.89 8.57
N SER A 263 -1.47 15.21 9.29
CA SER A 263 -1.88 13.84 9.00
C SER A 263 -2.68 13.68 7.70
N ALA A 264 -3.35 14.74 7.25
CA ALA A 264 -4.16 14.72 6.03
C ALA A 264 -3.36 15.06 4.76
N ASP A 265 -2.13 15.53 4.88
CA ASP A 265 -1.26 15.83 3.73
C ASP A 265 -0.56 14.55 3.28
N ILE A 266 -0.78 14.17 2.02
CA ILE A 266 -0.22 12.94 1.44
C ILE A 266 1.31 12.95 1.44
N ASN A 267 1.96 14.11 1.30
CA ASN A 267 3.40 14.21 1.40
C ASN A 267 3.86 14.14 2.86
N ALA A 268 3.19 14.85 3.77
CA ALA A 268 3.59 14.92 5.17
C ALA A 268 3.48 13.57 5.89
N HIS A 269 2.47 12.74 5.60
CA HIS A 269 2.34 11.44 6.26
C HIS A 269 3.22 10.33 5.67
N THR A 270 3.84 10.56 4.54
CA THR A 270 4.83 9.66 3.95
C THR A 270 6.26 10.09 4.22
N GLN A 271 6.54 11.39 4.29
CA GLN A 271 7.88 11.89 4.59
C GLN A 271 8.28 11.61 6.03
N THR A 272 9.52 11.21 6.21
CA THR A 272 10.13 10.94 7.50
C THR A 272 11.44 11.71 7.61
N SER A 273 11.88 12.03 8.82
CA SER A 273 13.14 12.76 8.99
C SER A 273 14.29 11.85 9.38
N ARG A 274 14.01 10.88 10.24
CA ARG A 274 15.04 10.02 10.82
C ARG A 274 14.48 8.65 11.19
N ILE A 275 15.39 7.67 11.25
CA ILE A 275 15.14 6.38 11.88
C ILE A 275 16.02 6.26 13.11
N LEU A 276 15.41 5.83 14.21
CA LEU A 276 16.11 5.47 15.44
C LEU A 276 16.25 3.96 15.52
N VAL A 277 17.49 3.48 15.68
CA VAL A 277 17.78 2.07 16.00
C VAL A 277 18.29 2.01 17.43
N HIS A 278 17.51 1.37 18.29
CA HIS A 278 17.85 1.11 19.70
C HIS A 278 18.40 -0.30 19.86
N HIS A 279 19.42 -0.48 20.70
CA HIS A 279 20.05 -1.77 21.00
C HIS A 279 19.79 -2.17 22.45
N ALA A 280 19.20 -3.36 22.67
CA ALA A 280 18.80 -3.82 24.00
C ALA A 280 19.93 -4.42 24.84
N GLY A 281 21.13 -4.63 24.30
CA GLY A 281 22.24 -5.25 25.01
C GLY A 281 22.73 -4.42 26.18
N LEU A 282 22.87 -5.05 27.36
CA LEU A 282 23.37 -4.44 28.59
C LEU A 282 24.65 -5.13 29.06
N ASP A 283 25.55 -4.37 29.71
CA ASP A 283 26.71 -4.90 30.41
C ASP A 283 26.36 -5.44 31.82
N ALA A 284 27.37 -5.87 32.55
CA ALA A 284 27.20 -6.40 33.92
C ALA A 284 26.67 -5.36 34.94
N ASP A 285 26.80 -4.08 34.63
CA ASP A 285 26.30 -2.95 35.45
C ASP A 285 24.92 -2.45 34.99
N ASN A 286 24.25 -3.16 34.06
CA ASN A 286 23.00 -2.77 33.39
C ASN A 286 23.10 -1.48 32.57
N LYS A 287 24.26 -1.17 32.02
CA LYS A 287 24.44 -0.03 31.10
C LYS A 287 24.38 -0.51 29.65
N PRO A 288 23.85 0.31 28.72
CA PRO A 288 23.82 -0.05 27.31
C PRO A 288 25.21 -0.40 26.76
N LEU A 289 25.35 -1.55 26.13
CA LEU A 289 26.57 -1.97 25.43
C LEU A 289 26.81 -1.17 24.15
N LYS A 290 25.73 -0.70 23.53
CA LYS A 290 25.77 0.09 22.30
C LYS A 290 24.81 1.27 22.41
N ALA A 291 25.27 2.45 22.00
CA ALA A 291 24.41 3.63 21.93
C ALA A 291 23.37 3.51 20.81
N ASP A 292 22.28 4.23 20.94
CA ASP A 292 21.30 4.37 19.88
C ASP A 292 21.90 4.98 18.62
N GLU A 293 21.46 4.48 17.47
CA GLU A 293 21.89 4.97 16.16
C GLU A 293 20.77 5.79 15.52
N TRP A 294 21.12 6.98 15.06
CA TRP A 294 20.22 7.82 14.28
C TRP A 294 20.61 7.77 12.80
N LEU A 295 19.70 7.35 11.97
CA LEU A 295 19.86 7.32 10.51
C LEU A 295 19.07 8.49 9.94
N ASP A 296 19.78 9.35 9.23
CA ASP A 296 19.21 10.55 8.61
C ASP A 296 18.56 10.19 7.27
N MET A 297 17.31 10.58 7.08
CA MET A 297 16.50 10.24 5.92
C MET A 297 16.14 11.48 5.08
N HIS A 298 16.93 12.55 5.17
CA HIS A 298 16.72 13.76 4.37
C HIS A 298 16.80 13.50 2.86
N GLY A 299 15.99 14.23 2.10
CA GLY A 299 15.98 14.13 0.64
C GLY A 299 15.16 12.96 0.09
N GLU A 300 14.23 12.45 0.88
CA GLU A 300 13.27 11.45 0.40
C GLU A 300 12.41 12.03 -0.73
N PRO A 301 12.01 11.19 -1.71
CA PRO A 301 11.12 11.64 -2.77
C PRO A 301 9.76 12.05 -2.19
N ASP A 302 9.12 13.00 -2.84
CA ASP A 302 7.72 13.29 -2.61
C ASP A 302 6.82 12.16 -3.14
N HIS A 303 5.52 12.32 -3.00
CA HIS A 303 4.55 11.32 -3.44
C HIS A 303 4.69 11.00 -4.94
N GLN A 304 4.92 11.99 -5.82
CA GLN A 304 5.10 11.72 -7.25
C GLN A 304 6.38 10.93 -7.50
N GLY A 305 7.49 11.30 -6.86
CA GLY A 305 8.75 10.56 -6.97
C GLY A 305 8.67 9.14 -6.45
N LEU A 306 7.77 8.85 -5.50
CA LEU A 306 7.49 7.46 -5.06
C LEU A 306 6.70 6.70 -6.15
N CYS A 307 5.71 7.33 -6.78
CA CYS A 307 5.02 6.73 -7.93
C CYS A 307 5.99 6.45 -9.10
N ASP A 308 6.94 7.36 -9.35
CA ASP A 308 7.96 7.15 -10.38
C ASP A 308 8.81 5.91 -10.08
N ARG A 309 9.21 5.71 -8.81
CA ARG A 309 9.93 4.50 -8.37
C ARG A 309 9.11 3.22 -8.49
N GLU A 310 7.80 3.26 -8.24
CA GLU A 310 6.93 2.10 -8.44
C GLU A 310 6.91 1.67 -9.90
N GLN A 311 6.84 2.64 -10.83
CA GLN A 311 6.79 2.33 -12.25
C GLN A 311 8.15 1.92 -12.81
N ASP A 312 9.26 2.49 -12.32
CA ASP A 312 10.61 1.98 -12.60
C ASP A 312 10.78 0.53 -12.11
N TYR A 313 10.27 0.21 -10.91
CA TYR A 313 10.29 -1.16 -10.40
C TYR A 313 9.49 -2.12 -11.29
N LEU A 314 8.30 -1.73 -11.77
CA LEU A 314 7.52 -2.53 -12.71
C LEU A 314 8.29 -2.74 -14.03
N TYR A 315 8.90 -1.68 -14.57
CA TYR A 315 9.71 -1.77 -15.79
C TYR A 315 10.85 -2.78 -15.63
N ARG A 316 11.59 -2.67 -14.54
CA ARG A 316 12.69 -3.59 -14.25
C ARG A 316 12.20 -5.01 -13.97
N ALA A 317 11.08 -5.17 -13.27
CA ALA A 317 10.49 -6.48 -13.03
C ALA A 317 10.11 -7.20 -14.33
N ILE A 318 9.71 -6.46 -15.37
CA ILE A 318 9.41 -7.00 -16.70
C ILE A 318 10.69 -7.28 -17.48
N THR A 319 11.60 -6.32 -17.56
CA THR A 319 12.78 -6.39 -18.44
C THR A 319 13.92 -7.26 -17.90
N GLU A 320 14.03 -7.36 -16.56
CA GLU A 320 15.03 -8.17 -15.87
C GLU A 320 14.44 -9.48 -15.31
N ASP A 321 13.17 -9.77 -15.61
CA ASP A 321 12.44 -11.00 -15.25
C ASP A 321 12.42 -11.31 -13.74
N TYR A 322 12.09 -10.31 -12.89
CA TYR A 322 12.05 -10.50 -11.43
C TYR A 322 11.08 -11.59 -11.02
N ASP A 323 11.46 -12.37 -10.00
CA ASP A 323 10.52 -13.23 -9.28
C ASP A 323 9.65 -12.39 -8.33
N LEU A 324 8.36 -12.31 -8.61
CA LEU A 324 7.37 -11.57 -7.83
C LEU A 324 6.52 -12.49 -6.94
N THR A 325 6.87 -13.76 -6.78
CA THR A 325 6.10 -14.74 -5.98
C THR A 325 5.87 -14.24 -4.55
N ARG A 326 6.93 -13.75 -3.89
CA ARG A 326 6.81 -13.19 -2.53
C ARG A 326 5.92 -11.95 -2.52
N HIS A 327 6.10 -11.03 -3.47
CA HIS A 327 5.29 -9.81 -3.57
C HIS A 327 3.79 -10.14 -3.69
N MET A 328 3.42 -11.11 -4.53
CA MET A 328 2.04 -11.55 -4.71
C MET A 328 1.48 -12.24 -3.45
N ASN A 329 2.28 -13.08 -2.80
CA ASN A 329 1.89 -13.76 -1.56
C ASN A 329 1.65 -12.76 -0.42
N ASP A 330 2.55 -11.78 -0.25
CA ASP A 330 2.41 -10.71 0.74
C ASP A 330 1.15 -9.88 0.47
N ALA A 331 0.82 -9.62 -0.82
CA ALA A 331 -0.39 -8.88 -1.20
C ALA A 331 -1.67 -9.64 -0.82
N VAL A 332 -1.70 -10.95 -0.97
CA VAL A 332 -2.83 -11.78 -0.51
C VAL A 332 -2.88 -11.85 1.01
N ALA A 333 -1.73 -12.01 1.69
CA ALA A 333 -1.65 -12.12 3.15
C ALA A 333 -2.08 -10.81 3.83
N SER A 334 -1.58 -9.67 3.36
CA SER A 334 -1.94 -8.35 3.91
C SER A 334 -3.43 -8.06 3.77
N LEU A 335 -4.01 -8.35 2.61
CA LEU A 335 -5.46 -8.22 2.40
C LEU A 335 -6.24 -9.18 3.31
N ASN A 336 -5.81 -10.44 3.45
CA ASN A 336 -6.48 -11.42 4.31
C ASN A 336 -6.54 -10.98 5.77
N ILE A 337 -5.41 -10.48 6.29
CA ILE A 337 -5.33 -9.95 7.66
C ILE A 337 -6.30 -8.77 7.85
N CYS A 338 -6.32 -7.80 6.92
CA CYS A 338 -7.18 -6.62 7.03
C CYS A 338 -8.67 -6.96 6.90
N ILE A 339 -9.06 -7.89 6.03
CA ILE A 339 -10.45 -8.36 5.90
C ILE A 339 -10.87 -9.16 7.14
N ALA A 340 -9.98 -10.00 7.70
CA ALA A 340 -10.23 -10.70 8.95
C ALA A 340 -10.38 -9.72 10.12
N ALA A 341 -9.66 -8.60 10.12
CA ALA A 341 -9.85 -7.54 11.10
C ALA A 341 -11.25 -6.91 11.00
N ASP A 342 -11.73 -6.59 9.80
CA ASP A 342 -13.11 -6.11 9.57
C ASP A 342 -14.16 -7.13 10.01
N GLU A 343 -13.95 -8.41 9.71
CA GLU A 343 -14.83 -9.48 10.18
C GLU A 343 -14.86 -9.55 11.70
N SER A 344 -13.69 -9.45 12.35
CA SER A 344 -13.59 -9.42 13.81
C SER A 344 -14.30 -8.23 14.43
N VAL A 345 -14.18 -7.03 13.83
CA VAL A 345 -14.93 -5.83 14.25
C VAL A 345 -16.44 -6.08 14.18
N ARG A 346 -16.91 -6.66 13.08
CA ARG A 346 -18.34 -6.90 12.84
C ARG A 346 -18.93 -7.98 13.75
N THR A 347 -18.16 -9.04 14.03
CA THR A 347 -18.62 -10.19 14.80
C THR A 347 -18.32 -10.12 16.29
N GLY A 348 -17.36 -9.27 16.68
CA GLY A 348 -16.84 -9.21 18.05
C GLY A 348 -16.01 -10.44 18.45
N GLN A 349 -15.64 -11.29 17.50
CA GLN A 349 -14.87 -12.53 17.72
C GLN A 349 -13.49 -12.44 17.09
N ALA A 350 -12.53 -13.19 17.65
CA ALA A 350 -11.26 -13.41 16.96
C ALA A 350 -11.48 -14.27 15.70
N VAL A 351 -10.77 -13.96 14.62
CA VAL A 351 -10.82 -14.68 13.36
C VAL A 351 -9.53 -15.46 13.18
N LYS A 352 -9.63 -16.77 12.94
CA LYS A 352 -8.51 -17.64 12.56
C LYS A 352 -8.22 -17.46 11.06
N LEU A 353 -6.93 -17.46 10.71
CA LEU A 353 -6.46 -17.30 9.33
C LEU A 353 -5.98 -18.62 8.73
#